data_45b4c83df449a227d71b74c338ef0d52
#
_entry.id   45b4c83df449a227d71b74c338ef0d52
#
_cell.length_a   1.000
_cell.length_b   1.000
_cell.length_c   1.000
_cell.angle_alpha   90.00
_cell.angle_beta   90.00
_cell.angle_gamma   90.00
#
_symmetry.space_group_name_H-M   'P 1'
#
loop_
_entity.id
_entity.type
_entity.pdbx_description
1 polymer ?
#
loop_
_entity_poly.entity_id
_entity_poly.type
_entity_poly.pdbx_seq_one_letter_code
_entity_poly.pdbx_strand_id
1 'polypeptide(L)'
;GNDFLPESNAACFFLAHGSPLIPHDRFERADMLRWMFWEQYNHEPNVATLRFWYGWVGEANFSDLQRAMLPGKQAAGEAALALMDEHLARHPFFVGDRLTLADIALYAYTHVAGEGGFDLLRTPNIRAWLARVAAQPGHIRIDA
;
A
#
# COMPACT_ATOMS: atom_id res chain seq x y z
N GLY A 1 0.68 29.33 -0.72
CA GLY A 1 0.80 29.55 0.72
C GLY A 1 2.12 29.00 1.24
N ASN A 2 2.48 29.32 2.47
CA ASN A 2 3.71 28.85 3.12
C ASN A 2 3.41 27.66 4.08
N ASP A 3 2.25 27.06 3.93
CA ASP A 3 1.82 25.94 4.79
C ASP A 3 2.48 24.65 4.32
N PHE A 4 3.03 23.89 5.25
CA PHE A 4 3.64 22.60 5.03
C PHE A 4 2.81 21.50 5.69
N LEU A 5 2.39 20.51 4.91
CA LEU A 5 1.64 19.36 5.38
C LEU A 5 2.49 18.09 5.27
N PRO A 6 3.05 17.57 6.36
CA PRO A 6 3.76 16.29 6.38
C PRO A 6 2.75 15.12 6.31
N GLU A 7 3.27 13.91 6.19
CA GLU A 7 2.55 12.64 6.05
C GLU A 7 1.86 12.47 4.67
N SER A 8 2.34 11.49 3.90
CA SER A 8 1.86 11.23 2.53
C SER A 8 0.34 11.00 2.47
N ASN A 9 -0.21 10.23 3.40
CA ASN A 9 -1.65 9.96 3.45
C ASN A 9 -2.47 11.22 3.76
N ALA A 10 -1.96 12.12 4.62
CA ALA A 10 -2.61 13.41 4.88
C ALA A 10 -2.54 14.32 3.64
N ALA A 11 -1.41 14.36 2.95
CA ALA A 11 -1.25 15.11 1.71
C ALA A 11 -2.19 14.59 0.61
N CYS A 12 -2.28 13.28 0.43
CA CYS A 12 -3.22 12.67 -0.52
C CYS A 12 -4.68 13.01 -0.17
N PHE A 13 -5.04 12.95 1.12
CA PHE A 13 -6.39 13.30 1.56
C PHE A 13 -6.71 14.78 1.31
N PHE A 14 -5.77 15.67 1.56
CA PHE A 14 -5.92 17.11 1.28
C PHE A 14 -6.10 17.37 -0.22
N LEU A 15 -5.25 16.78 -1.06
CA LEU A 15 -5.29 16.98 -2.51
C LEU A 15 -6.55 16.39 -3.17
N ALA A 16 -7.07 15.29 -2.62
CA ALA A 16 -8.26 14.64 -3.12
C ALA A 16 -9.58 15.28 -2.66
N HIS A 17 -9.53 16.40 -1.91
CA HIS A 17 -10.73 17.06 -1.42
C HIS A 17 -11.70 17.39 -2.56
N GLY A 18 -12.97 17.00 -2.42
CA GLY A 18 -14.01 17.20 -3.42
C GLY A 18 -13.94 16.24 -4.62
N SER A 19 -12.98 15.33 -4.68
CA SER A 19 -12.89 14.31 -5.72
C SER A 19 -13.66 13.04 -5.36
N PRO A 20 -13.99 12.17 -6.35
CA PRO A 20 -14.64 10.89 -6.10
C PRO A 20 -13.75 9.87 -5.36
N LEU A 21 -12.45 10.16 -5.16
CA LEU A 21 -11.52 9.32 -4.39
C LEU A 21 -11.84 9.32 -2.89
N ILE A 22 -12.57 10.32 -2.41
CA ILE A 22 -13.07 10.38 -1.03
C ILE A 22 -14.57 10.09 -1.05
N PRO A 23 -15.03 8.96 -0.45
CA PRO A 23 -16.43 8.62 -0.39
C PRO A 23 -17.30 9.70 0.28
N HIS A 24 -18.49 9.94 -0.25
CA HIS A 24 -19.49 10.82 0.38
C HIS A 24 -20.19 10.11 1.54
N ASP A 25 -20.41 8.79 1.41
CA ASP A 25 -20.97 8.00 2.51
C ASP A 25 -20.07 8.04 3.75
N ARG A 26 -20.69 8.23 4.90
CA ARG A 26 -19.97 8.41 6.17
C ARG A 26 -19.22 7.15 6.58
N PHE A 27 -19.81 5.98 6.38
CA PHE A 27 -19.20 4.71 6.73
C PHE A 27 -18.05 4.37 5.80
N GLU A 28 -18.26 4.46 4.47
CA GLU A 28 -17.21 4.22 3.48
C GLU A 28 -16.02 5.17 3.69
N ARG A 29 -16.27 6.45 4.03
CA ARG A 29 -15.19 7.39 4.36
C ARG A 29 -14.39 6.97 5.58
N ALA A 30 -15.07 6.52 6.62
CA ALA A 30 -14.39 6.01 7.82
C ALA A 30 -13.61 4.73 7.52
N ASP A 31 -14.14 3.85 6.70
CA ASP A 31 -13.48 2.61 6.29
C ASP A 31 -12.25 2.89 5.39
N MET A 32 -12.35 3.88 4.50
CA MET A 32 -11.20 4.36 3.71
C MET A 32 -10.06 4.84 4.64
N LEU A 33 -10.37 5.67 5.64
CA LEU A 33 -9.38 6.14 6.61
C LEU A 33 -8.82 4.98 7.44
N ARG A 34 -9.66 4.00 7.83
CA ARG A 34 -9.20 2.80 8.53
C ARG A 34 -8.14 2.03 7.71
N TRP A 35 -8.35 1.84 6.41
CA TRP A 35 -7.39 1.20 5.54
C TRP A 35 -6.11 2.03 5.38
N MET A 36 -6.20 3.36 5.28
CA MET A 36 -5.05 4.25 5.21
C MET A 36 -4.21 4.22 6.50
N PHE A 37 -4.86 4.18 7.69
CA PHE A 37 -4.17 3.99 8.97
C PHE A 37 -3.56 2.59 9.10
N TRP A 38 -4.29 1.57 8.65
CA TRP A 38 -3.79 0.19 8.66
C TRP A 38 -2.56 0.03 7.77
N GLU A 39 -2.55 0.68 6.62
CA GLU A 39 -1.40 0.72 5.71
C GLU A 39 -0.16 1.25 6.42
N GLN A 40 -0.26 2.40 7.08
CA GLN A 40 0.85 3.03 7.80
C GLN A 40 1.36 2.21 8.99
N TYR A 41 0.53 1.40 9.61
CA TYR A 41 0.89 0.64 10.80
C TYR A 41 1.31 -0.80 10.51
N ASN A 42 0.69 -1.45 9.53
CA ASN A 42 0.88 -2.88 9.29
C ASN A 42 1.59 -3.20 7.97
N HIS A 43 1.31 -2.44 6.92
CA HIS A 43 1.80 -2.71 5.57
C HIS A 43 3.13 -2.00 5.31
N GLU A 44 3.13 -0.68 5.31
CA GLU A 44 4.31 0.14 5.00
C GLU A 44 5.53 -0.20 5.86
N PRO A 45 5.44 -0.33 7.21
CA PRO A 45 6.61 -0.60 8.05
C PRO A 45 7.29 -1.95 7.75
N ASN A 46 6.64 -2.82 7.01
CA ASN A 46 7.16 -4.13 6.64
C ASN A 46 7.47 -4.21 5.15
N VAL A 47 6.48 -3.98 4.28
CA VAL A 47 6.63 -4.12 2.83
C VAL A 47 7.55 -3.03 2.27
N ALA A 48 7.30 -1.75 2.57
CA ALA A 48 8.12 -0.66 2.07
C ALA A 48 9.52 -0.67 2.70
N THR A 49 9.61 -0.99 3.99
CA THR A 49 10.92 -1.07 4.67
C THR A 49 11.82 -2.13 4.03
N LEU A 50 11.30 -3.33 3.75
CA LEU A 50 12.11 -4.37 3.11
C LEU A 50 12.49 -3.99 1.67
N ARG A 51 11.57 -3.38 0.91
CA ARG A 51 11.91 -2.82 -0.40
C ARG A 51 13.06 -1.82 -0.31
N PHE A 52 13.01 -0.89 0.65
CA PHE A 52 14.10 0.07 0.88
C PHE A 52 15.41 -0.63 1.25
N TRP A 53 15.37 -1.63 2.14
CA TRP A 53 16.57 -2.35 2.55
C TRP A 53 17.22 -3.09 1.39
N TYR A 54 16.45 -3.84 0.61
CA TYR A 54 17.01 -4.58 -0.53
C TYR A 54 17.44 -3.66 -1.68
N GLY A 55 16.65 -2.65 -2.01
CA GLY A 55 16.86 -1.80 -3.19
C GLY A 55 17.94 -0.72 -2.99
N TRP A 56 18.01 -0.11 -1.80
CA TRP A 56 18.92 1.03 -1.56
C TRP A 56 20.05 0.73 -0.60
N VAL A 57 19.83 -0.04 0.45
CA VAL A 57 20.91 -0.44 1.39
C VAL A 57 21.73 -1.58 0.79
N GLY A 58 21.08 -2.55 0.18
CA GLY A 58 21.66 -3.78 -0.35
C GLY A 58 21.94 -4.80 0.75
N GLU A 59 21.60 -6.05 0.53
CA GLU A 59 21.67 -7.13 1.54
C GLU A 59 23.07 -7.29 2.16
N ALA A 60 24.12 -7.10 1.35
CA ALA A 60 25.52 -7.18 1.82
C ALA A 60 25.84 -6.13 2.89
N ASN A 61 25.13 -5.01 2.90
CA ASN A 61 25.35 -3.87 3.81
C ASN A 61 24.41 -3.87 5.02
N PHE A 62 23.56 -4.86 5.19
CA PHE A 62 22.64 -4.91 6.34
C PHE A 62 23.43 -4.92 7.65
N SER A 63 23.03 -4.03 8.58
CA SER A 63 23.49 -4.05 9.95
C SER A 63 23.01 -5.31 10.69
N ASP A 64 23.65 -5.65 11.80
CA ASP A 64 23.22 -6.77 12.65
C ASP A 64 21.77 -6.61 13.12
N LEU A 65 21.34 -5.38 13.41
CA LEU A 65 19.97 -5.07 13.78
C LEU A 65 19.00 -5.37 12.63
N GLN A 66 19.33 -4.95 11.40
CA GLN A 66 18.49 -5.24 10.23
C GLN A 66 18.38 -6.75 9.97
N ARG A 67 19.49 -7.47 10.07
CA ARG A 67 19.51 -8.95 9.94
C ARG A 67 18.65 -9.61 11.01
N ALA A 68 18.71 -9.14 12.25
CA ALA A 68 17.89 -9.66 13.34
C ALA A 68 16.39 -9.37 13.15
N MET A 69 16.03 -8.22 12.55
CA MET A 69 14.64 -7.83 12.31
C MET A 69 14.04 -8.44 11.05
N LEU A 70 14.87 -8.87 10.09
CA LEU A 70 14.44 -9.32 8.77
C LEU A 70 13.37 -10.42 8.80
N PRO A 71 13.51 -11.52 9.56
CA PRO A 71 12.48 -12.58 9.59
C PRO A 71 11.13 -12.08 10.10
N GLY A 72 11.14 -11.21 11.12
CA GLY A 72 9.92 -10.64 11.69
C GLY A 72 9.20 -9.71 10.71
N LYS A 73 9.95 -8.87 9.99
CA LYS A 73 9.40 -7.98 8.97
C LYS A 73 8.86 -8.76 7.77
N GLN A 74 9.57 -9.81 7.35
CA GLN A 74 9.11 -10.68 6.27
C GLN A 74 7.76 -11.35 6.65
N ALA A 75 7.69 -11.97 7.82
CA ALA A 75 6.47 -12.62 8.29
C ALA A 75 5.30 -11.63 8.45
N ALA A 76 5.56 -10.43 9.00
CA ALA A 76 4.53 -9.40 9.15
C ALA A 76 4.05 -8.84 7.80
N GLY A 77 4.96 -8.65 6.84
CA GLY A 77 4.60 -8.24 5.47
C GLY A 77 3.79 -9.29 4.74
N GLU A 78 4.17 -10.58 4.85
CA GLU A 78 3.40 -11.70 4.29
C GLU A 78 1.99 -11.78 4.89
N ALA A 79 1.86 -11.59 6.22
CA ALA A 79 0.57 -11.56 6.89
C ALA A 79 -0.30 -10.37 6.43
N ALA A 80 0.32 -9.19 6.22
CA ALA A 80 -0.38 -8.03 5.68
C ALA A 80 -0.88 -8.29 4.26
N LEU A 81 -0.05 -8.84 3.39
CA LEU A 81 -0.45 -9.19 2.02
C LEU A 81 -1.53 -10.27 2.00
N ALA A 82 -1.46 -11.28 2.87
CA ALA A 82 -2.49 -12.31 2.98
C ALA A 82 -3.86 -11.72 3.39
N LEU A 83 -3.89 -10.79 4.35
CA LEU A 83 -5.12 -10.09 4.75
C LEU A 83 -5.70 -9.26 3.61
N MET A 84 -4.86 -8.56 2.87
CA MET A 84 -5.28 -7.82 1.67
C MET A 84 -5.88 -8.75 0.62
N ASP A 85 -5.22 -9.88 0.34
CA ASP A 85 -5.69 -10.85 -0.67
C ASP A 85 -7.03 -11.47 -0.28
N GLU A 86 -7.23 -11.80 1.01
CA GLU A 86 -8.50 -12.29 1.52
C GLU A 86 -9.63 -11.26 1.37
N HIS A 87 -9.36 -9.99 1.67
CA HIS A 87 -10.32 -8.91 1.47
C HIS A 87 -10.72 -8.77 0.00
N LEU A 88 -9.72 -8.73 -0.88
CA LEU A 88 -9.88 -8.55 -2.32
C LEU A 88 -10.49 -9.77 -3.03
N ALA A 89 -10.54 -10.93 -2.38
CA ALA A 89 -11.29 -12.08 -2.88
C ALA A 89 -12.81 -11.82 -2.94
N ARG A 90 -13.30 -10.87 -2.13
CA ARG A 90 -14.73 -10.55 -2.00
C ARG A 90 -15.08 -9.14 -2.47
N HIS A 91 -14.08 -8.29 -2.70
CA HIS A 91 -14.26 -6.88 -3.04
C HIS A 91 -13.34 -6.49 -4.21
N PRO A 92 -13.81 -5.73 -5.19
CA PRO A 92 -12.98 -5.28 -6.31
C PRO A 92 -11.95 -4.21 -5.89
N PHE A 93 -12.26 -3.44 -4.85
CA PHE A 93 -11.43 -2.39 -4.26
C PHE A 93 -11.52 -2.46 -2.73
N PHE A 94 -10.68 -1.69 -2.02
CA PHE A 94 -10.66 -1.73 -0.55
C PHE A 94 -11.90 -1.14 0.08
N VAL A 95 -12.58 -0.21 -0.59
CA VAL A 95 -13.82 0.40 -0.09
C VAL A 95 -14.85 0.55 -1.22
N GLY A 96 -16.00 -0.05 -1.03
CA GLY A 96 -17.05 -0.05 -2.05
C GLY A 96 -16.60 -0.74 -3.36
N ASP A 97 -17.17 -0.29 -4.48
CA ASP A 97 -16.93 -0.87 -5.80
C ASP A 97 -16.09 0.04 -6.71
N ARG A 98 -15.37 1.00 -6.15
CA ARG A 98 -14.60 2.01 -6.89
C ARG A 98 -13.27 2.32 -6.24
N LEU A 99 -12.36 2.88 -7.03
CA LEU A 99 -11.08 3.40 -6.55
C LEU A 99 -11.29 4.49 -5.50
N THR A 100 -10.59 4.37 -4.38
CA THR A 100 -10.53 5.36 -3.30
C THR A 100 -9.07 5.68 -2.92
N LEU A 101 -8.87 6.61 -1.98
CA LEU A 101 -7.51 6.86 -1.45
C LEU A 101 -6.91 5.65 -0.73
N ALA A 102 -7.73 4.75 -0.18
CA ALA A 102 -7.25 3.50 0.41
C ALA A 102 -6.51 2.64 -0.63
N ASP A 103 -7.07 2.55 -1.84
CA ASP A 103 -6.42 1.81 -2.93
C ASP A 103 -5.13 2.49 -3.36
N ILE A 104 -5.09 3.81 -3.47
CA ILE A 104 -3.89 4.56 -3.86
C ILE A 104 -2.77 4.37 -2.82
N ALA A 105 -3.08 4.50 -1.53
CA ALA A 105 -2.11 4.33 -0.46
C ALA A 105 -1.52 2.91 -0.45
N LEU A 106 -2.38 1.89 -0.50
CA LEU A 106 -1.95 0.49 -0.51
C LEU A 106 -1.23 0.09 -1.80
N TYR A 107 -1.64 0.64 -2.94
CA TYR A 107 -0.99 0.37 -4.23
C TYR A 107 0.47 0.82 -4.24
N ALA A 108 0.79 1.95 -3.60
CA ALA A 108 2.09 2.60 -3.65
C ALA A 108 3.27 1.67 -3.37
N TYR A 109 3.13 0.74 -2.42
CA TYR A 109 4.19 -0.23 -2.10
C TYR A 109 3.85 -1.66 -2.51
N THR A 110 2.57 -2.00 -2.64
CA THR A 110 2.18 -3.36 -3.03
C THR A 110 2.60 -3.70 -4.45
N HIS A 111 2.49 -2.77 -5.40
CA HIS A 111 2.83 -3.07 -6.81
C HIS A 111 4.31 -3.35 -7.03
N VAL A 112 5.17 -2.93 -6.13
CA VAL A 112 6.62 -3.16 -6.12
C VAL A 112 7.09 -4.06 -4.96
N ALA A 113 6.18 -4.75 -4.28
CA ALA A 113 6.50 -5.60 -3.14
C ALA A 113 7.52 -6.71 -3.47
N GLY A 114 7.56 -7.16 -4.72
CA GLY A 114 8.57 -8.11 -5.20
C GLY A 114 10.01 -7.63 -5.02
N GLU A 115 10.26 -6.32 -5.08
CA GLU A 115 11.57 -5.72 -4.82
C GLU A 115 11.99 -5.86 -3.33
N GLY A 116 11.01 -6.06 -2.43
CA GLY A 116 11.20 -6.36 -1.01
C GLY A 116 11.24 -7.85 -0.67
N GLY A 117 11.27 -8.73 -1.67
CA GLY A 117 11.35 -10.18 -1.49
C GLY A 117 9.99 -10.87 -1.30
N PHE A 118 8.86 -10.20 -1.54
CA PHE A 118 7.53 -10.79 -1.43
C PHE A 118 7.08 -11.44 -2.75
N ASP A 119 6.57 -12.67 -2.67
CA ASP A 119 6.07 -13.40 -3.84
C ASP A 119 4.58 -13.13 -4.07
N LEU A 120 4.27 -12.17 -4.94
CA LEU A 120 2.89 -11.85 -5.31
C LEU A 120 2.20 -12.92 -6.19
N LEU A 121 2.90 -13.95 -6.66
CA LEU A 121 2.24 -15.08 -7.35
C LEU A 121 1.31 -15.84 -6.41
N ARG A 122 1.56 -15.79 -5.12
CA ARG A 122 0.76 -16.43 -4.07
C ARG A 122 -0.49 -15.64 -3.68
N THR A 123 -0.67 -14.42 -4.21
CA THR A 123 -1.78 -13.50 -3.88
C THR A 123 -2.54 -13.11 -5.16
N PRO A 124 -3.36 -14.02 -5.72
CA PRO A 124 -4.03 -13.81 -7.01
C PRO A 124 -5.01 -12.64 -7.01
N ASN A 125 -5.66 -12.36 -5.87
CA ASN A 125 -6.63 -11.28 -5.75
C ASN A 125 -5.94 -9.91 -5.71
N ILE A 126 -4.79 -9.81 -5.02
CA ILE A 126 -3.92 -8.62 -5.09
C ILE A 126 -3.49 -8.38 -6.54
N ARG A 127 -3.02 -9.39 -7.26
CA ARG A 127 -2.62 -9.22 -8.66
C ARG A 127 -3.74 -8.72 -9.55
N ALA A 128 -4.95 -9.25 -9.38
CA ALA A 128 -6.12 -8.79 -10.11
C ALA A 128 -6.49 -7.34 -9.75
N TRP A 129 -6.37 -6.96 -8.48
CA TRP A 129 -6.57 -5.59 -8.01
C TRP A 129 -5.49 -4.63 -8.54
N LEU A 130 -4.21 -5.01 -8.50
CA LEU A 130 -3.12 -4.21 -9.09
C LEU A 130 -3.38 -3.90 -10.58
N ALA A 131 -3.85 -4.90 -11.33
CA ALA A 131 -4.23 -4.68 -12.73
C ALA A 131 -5.42 -3.73 -12.88
N ARG A 132 -6.43 -3.79 -12.00
CA ARG A 132 -7.57 -2.86 -11.99
C ARG A 132 -7.16 -1.43 -11.68
N VAL A 133 -6.27 -1.24 -10.71
CA VAL A 133 -5.73 0.09 -10.37
C VAL A 133 -4.89 0.64 -11.52
N ALA A 134 -4.02 -0.17 -12.09
CA ALA A 134 -3.18 0.23 -13.23
C ALA A 134 -4.00 0.60 -14.49
N ALA A 135 -5.21 0.05 -14.63
CA ALA A 135 -6.11 0.38 -15.73
C ALA A 135 -6.92 1.67 -15.52
N GLN A 136 -6.81 2.31 -14.35
CA GLN A 136 -7.55 3.55 -14.08
C GLN A 136 -7.04 4.71 -14.93
N PRO A 137 -7.94 5.59 -15.42
CA PRO A 137 -7.52 6.81 -16.11
C PRO A 137 -6.56 7.64 -15.26
N GLY A 138 -5.48 8.11 -15.86
CA GLY A 138 -4.48 8.92 -15.15
C GLY A 138 -3.46 8.13 -14.32
N HIS A 139 -3.50 6.80 -14.35
CA HIS A 139 -2.44 6.01 -13.72
C HIS A 139 -1.09 6.29 -14.40
N ILE A 140 -0.07 6.57 -13.58
CA ILE A 140 1.31 6.78 -14.02
C ILE A 140 2.16 5.71 -13.34
N ARG A 141 2.97 5.02 -14.13
CA ARG A 141 3.90 4.01 -13.63
C ARG A 141 5.04 4.67 -12.85
N ILE A 142 5.58 3.97 -11.85
CA ILE A 142 6.69 4.47 -11.03
C ILE A 142 8.00 4.64 -11.84
N ASP A 143 8.10 3.96 -12.95
CA ASP A 143 9.24 3.95 -13.88
C ASP A 143 8.99 4.75 -15.19
N ALA A 144 7.94 5.61 -15.19
CA ALA A 144 7.55 6.41 -16.36
C ALA A 144 8.35 7.73 -16.45
#